data_e61e74139ae70e15a0e5c35abc24d883
#
_entry.id   e61e74139ae70e15a0e5c35abc24d883
#
_cell.length_a   1.000
_cell.length_b   1.000
_cell.length_c   1.000
_cell.angle_alpha   90.00
_cell.angle_beta   90.00
_cell.angle_gamma   90.00
#
_symmetry.space_group_name_H-M   'P 1'
#
loop_
_entity.id
_entity.type
_entity.pdbx_description
1 polymer ?
#
loop_
_entity_poly.entity_id
_entity_poly.type
_entity_poly.pdbx_seq_one_letter_code
_entity_poly.pdbx_strand_id
1 'polypeptide(L)'
;MLLIRSLLNYAWMLVTLIPWGITLMLLSIGLRRTPLWWFAVSWFRVVIWGVRVILGIEVRVSGLEHVPKNATHAAILLAKHQSLLETLLLPTLVPHPLAFVFKRELLRIPFFGWSMARLDMIHIQRESRAASLKQVVSQGKKLLAQGTWVIMFPEGTRMPRGQK
;
A
#
# COMPACT_ATOMS: atom_id res chain seq x y z
N MET A 1 -10.28 8.12 26.36
CA MET A 1 -10.84 7.06 25.49
C MET A 1 -10.14 6.96 24.12
N LEU A 2 -9.90 8.06 23.39
CA LEU A 2 -9.25 8.01 22.07
C LEU A 2 -7.85 7.42 22.10
N LEU A 3 -7.01 7.79 23.07
CA LEU A 3 -5.64 7.26 23.20
C LEU A 3 -5.64 5.74 23.36
N ILE A 4 -6.48 5.21 24.25
CA ILE A 4 -6.57 3.75 24.48
C ILE A 4 -6.99 3.02 23.20
N ARG A 5 -8.01 3.52 22.49
CA ARG A 5 -8.43 2.94 21.21
C ARG A 5 -7.32 2.98 20.16
N SER A 6 -6.57 4.09 20.09
CA SER A 6 -5.44 4.22 19.18
C SER A 6 -4.34 3.20 19.52
N LEU A 7 -3.98 3.05 20.78
CA LEU A 7 -3.00 2.06 21.23
C LEU A 7 -3.46 0.63 20.92
N LEU A 8 -4.72 0.31 21.18
CA LEU A 8 -5.30 -1.00 20.84
C LEU A 8 -5.26 -1.26 19.34
N ASN A 9 -5.54 -0.25 18.51
CA ASN A 9 -5.46 -0.40 17.06
C ASN A 9 -4.02 -0.60 16.57
N TYR A 10 -3.04 0.10 17.14
CA TYR A 10 -1.61 -0.15 16.85
C TYR A 10 -1.19 -1.56 17.28
N ALA A 11 -1.59 -2.00 18.48
CA ALA A 11 -1.34 -3.35 18.93
C ALA A 11 -1.95 -4.39 17.98
N TRP A 12 -3.20 -4.18 17.56
CA TRP A 12 -3.89 -5.01 16.56
C TRP A 12 -3.09 -5.12 15.25
N MET A 13 -2.63 -3.98 14.72
CA MET A 13 -1.82 -3.95 13.51
C MET A 13 -0.51 -4.74 13.68
N LEU A 14 0.19 -4.58 14.80
CA LEU A 14 1.45 -5.26 15.05
C LEU A 14 1.26 -6.78 15.25
N VAL A 15 0.28 -7.18 16.06
CA VAL A 15 -0.02 -8.59 16.34
C VAL A 15 -0.44 -9.34 15.07
N THR A 16 -1.21 -8.69 14.20
CA THR A 16 -1.63 -9.31 12.93
C THR A 16 -0.54 -9.26 11.86
N LEU A 17 0.34 -8.25 11.87
CA LEU A 17 1.44 -8.13 10.90
C LEU A 17 2.43 -9.29 10.97
N ILE A 18 2.76 -9.74 12.19
CA ILE A 18 3.80 -10.78 12.37
C ILE A 18 3.44 -12.09 11.67
N PRO A 19 2.30 -12.75 11.99
CA PRO A 19 1.92 -14.01 11.33
C PRO A 19 1.68 -13.82 9.82
N TRP A 20 1.06 -12.69 9.41
CA TRP A 20 0.85 -12.39 7.98
C TRP A 20 2.16 -12.18 7.23
N GLY A 21 3.11 -11.43 7.82
CA GLY A 21 4.41 -11.19 7.22
C GLY A 21 5.22 -12.47 7.07
N ILE A 22 5.24 -13.33 8.11
CA ILE A 22 5.90 -14.65 8.04
C ILE A 22 5.27 -15.50 6.94
N THR A 23 3.94 -15.62 6.93
CA THR A 23 3.22 -16.39 5.92
C THR A 23 3.47 -15.86 4.51
N LEU A 24 3.46 -14.54 4.31
CA LEU A 24 3.77 -13.92 3.02
C LEU A 24 5.19 -14.27 2.55
N MET A 25 6.17 -14.20 3.46
CA MET A 25 7.56 -14.56 3.11
C MET A 25 7.67 -16.03 2.71
N LEU A 26 7.00 -16.93 3.41
CA LEU A 26 6.95 -18.37 3.05
C LEU A 26 6.26 -18.59 1.69
N LEU A 27 5.09 -17.98 1.50
CA LEU A 27 4.36 -18.07 0.23
C LEU A 27 5.16 -17.49 -0.94
N SER A 28 6.00 -16.48 -0.71
CA SER A 28 6.83 -15.87 -1.75
C SER A 28 7.90 -16.80 -2.33
N ILE A 29 8.11 -17.96 -1.75
CA ILE A 29 8.99 -19.00 -2.31
C ILE A 29 8.36 -19.60 -3.57
N GLY A 30 7.04 -19.85 -3.55
CA GLY A 30 6.30 -20.46 -4.66
C GLY A 30 5.39 -19.48 -5.41
N LEU A 31 4.83 -18.48 -4.72
CA LEU A 31 3.93 -17.50 -5.32
C LEU A 31 4.67 -16.20 -5.68
N ARG A 32 4.26 -15.59 -6.78
CA ARG A 32 4.80 -14.30 -7.22
C ARG A 32 3.71 -13.42 -7.80
N ARG A 33 3.96 -12.09 -7.88
CA ARG A 33 3.08 -11.10 -8.50
C ARG A 33 1.66 -11.12 -7.95
N THR A 34 0.67 -11.27 -8.82
CA THR A 34 -0.76 -11.13 -8.50
C THR A 34 -1.25 -12.01 -7.34
N PRO A 35 -0.98 -13.32 -7.27
CA PRO A 35 -1.41 -14.14 -6.13
C PRO A 35 -0.82 -13.66 -4.80
N LEU A 36 0.48 -13.33 -4.79
CA LEU A 36 1.15 -12.84 -3.59
C LEU A 36 0.63 -11.46 -3.17
N TRP A 37 0.33 -10.59 -4.15
CA TRP A 37 -0.30 -9.31 -3.92
C TRP A 37 -1.66 -9.45 -3.21
N TRP A 38 -2.54 -10.31 -3.71
CA TRP A 38 -3.86 -10.48 -3.09
C TRP A 38 -3.77 -11.07 -1.68
N PHE A 39 -2.78 -11.90 -1.41
CA PHE A 39 -2.50 -12.32 -0.05
C PHE A 39 -2.07 -11.14 0.83
N ALA A 40 -1.20 -10.25 0.34
CA ALA A 40 -0.83 -9.04 1.07
C ALA A 40 -2.05 -8.14 1.35
N VAL A 41 -2.94 -7.96 0.37
CA VAL A 41 -4.17 -7.16 0.50
C VAL A 41 -5.10 -7.74 1.57
N SER A 42 -5.10 -9.06 1.80
CA SER A 42 -5.92 -9.65 2.86
C SER A 42 -5.56 -9.12 4.25
N TRP A 43 -4.28 -8.83 4.53
CA TRP A 43 -3.88 -8.17 5.76
C TRP A 43 -4.39 -6.73 5.85
N PHE A 44 -4.36 -5.97 4.77
CA PHE A 44 -4.94 -4.62 4.77
C PHE A 44 -6.44 -4.65 5.13
N ARG A 45 -7.19 -5.65 4.64
CA ARG A 45 -8.61 -5.83 5.02
C ARG A 45 -8.78 -6.09 6.51
N VAL A 46 -7.91 -6.90 7.12
CA VAL A 46 -7.90 -7.17 8.57
C VAL A 46 -7.59 -5.89 9.36
N VAL A 47 -6.64 -5.07 8.89
CA VAL A 47 -6.32 -3.78 9.52
C VAL A 47 -7.50 -2.81 9.42
N ILE A 48 -8.12 -2.67 8.24
CA ILE A 48 -9.28 -1.79 8.02
C ILE A 48 -10.47 -2.24 8.88
N TRP A 49 -10.68 -3.56 9.03
CA TRP A 49 -11.67 -4.08 9.96
C TRP A 49 -11.38 -3.61 11.40
N GLY A 50 -10.13 -3.72 11.87
CA GLY A 50 -9.71 -3.22 13.18
C GLY A 50 -9.96 -1.72 13.35
N VAL A 51 -9.63 -0.91 12.35
CA VAL A 51 -9.92 0.54 12.33
C VAL A 51 -11.42 0.82 12.53
N ARG A 52 -12.28 0.07 11.85
CA ARG A 52 -13.76 0.23 12.00
C ARG A 52 -14.24 -0.16 13.39
N VAL A 53 -13.79 -1.30 13.90
CA VAL A 53 -14.30 -1.87 15.18
C VAL A 53 -13.66 -1.17 16.39
N ILE A 54 -12.36 -0.96 16.39
CA ILE A 54 -11.61 -0.42 17.54
C ILE A 54 -11.73 1.10 17.59
N LEU A 55 -11.51 1.77 16.45
CA LEU A 55 -11.55 3.24 16.40
C LEU A 55 -12.98 3.78 16.16
N GLY A 56 -13.89 2.98 15.64
CA GLY A 56 -15.24 3.41 15.26
C GLY A 56 -15.26 4.32 14.04
N ILE A 57 -14.24 4.22 13.16
CA ILE A 57 -14.15 5.05 11.96
C ILE A 57 -14.97 4.41 10.85
N GLU A 58 -15.99 5.12 10.38
CA GLU A 58 -16.70 4.76 9.15
C GLU A 58 -15.91 5.15 7.91
N VAL A 59 -15.78 4.21 7.00
CA VAL A 59 -15.22 4.46 5.68
C VAL A 59 -16.36 4.57 4.68
N ARG A 60 -16.50 5.74 4.09
CA ARG A 60 -17.47 6.00 3.00
C ARG A 60 -16.69 6.15 1.71
N VAL A 61 -17.06 5.37 0.72
CA VAL A 61 -16.38 5.35 -0.59
C VAL A 61 -17.40 5.69 -1.67
N SER A 62 -17.03 6.57 -2.59
CA SER A 62 -17.83 6.93 -3.76
C SER A 62 -16.93 6.92 -4.99
N GLY A 63 -17.51 6.74 -6.18
CA GLY A 63 -16.76 6.79 -7.44
C GLY A 63 -16.06 5.48 -7.83
N LEU A 64 -16.28 4.37 -7.10
CA LEU A 64 -15.70 3.07 -7.47
C LEU A 64 -16.18 2.56 -8.83
N GLU A 65 -17.34 3.00 -9.28
CA GLU A 65 -17.89 2.74 -10.60
C GLU A 65 -17.01 3.26 -11.74
N HIS A 66 -16.19 4.29 -11.46
CA HIS A 66 -15.24 4.84 -12.43
C HIS A 66 -13.90 4.09 -12.47
N VAL A 67 -13.66 3.16 -11.53
CA VAL A 67 -12.47 2.31 -11.56
C VAL A 67 -12.74 1.09 -12.43
N PRO A 68 -12.09 0.95 -13.61
CA PRO A 68 -12.37 -0.14 -14.52
C PRO A 68 -11.98 -1.48 -13.91
N LYS A 69 -12.92 -2.42 -13.81
CA LYS A 69 -12.68 -3.77 -13.26
C LYS A 69 -11.87 -4.64 -14.22
N ASN A 70 -12.10 -4.48 -15.51
CA ASN A 70 -11.49 -5.24 -16.60
C ASN A 70 -10.63 -4.32 -17.47
N ALA A 71 -9.65 -3.62 -16.83
CA ALA A 71 -8.76 -2.75 -17.56
C ALA A 71 -7.82 -3.58 -18.45
N THR A 72 -7.79 -3.28 -19.74
CA THR A 72 -6.85 -3.86 -20.71
C THR A 72 -5.44 -3.29 -20.55
N HIS A 73 -5.34 -2.10 -19.94
CA HIS A 73 -4.08 -1.40 -19.71
C HIS A 73 -3.93 -1.04 -18.23
N ALA A 74 -2.71 -1.14 -17.75
CA ALA A 74 -2.38 -0.67 -16.40
C ALA A 74 -2.40 0.87 -16.34
N ALA A 75 -2.71 1.42 -15.16
CA ALA A 75 -2.85 2.85 -14.95
C ALA A 75 -1.94 3.35 -13.83
N ILE A 76 -1.72 4.67 -13.80
CA ILE A 76 -1.07 5.36 -12.69
C ILE A 76 -2.17 6.00 -11.85
N LEU A 77 -2.23 5.61 -10.57
CA LEU A 77 -3.16 6.17 -9.60
C LEU A 77 -2.43 7.25 -8.79
N LEU A 78 -2.82 8.51 -8.99
CA LEU A 78 -2.35 9.63 -8.19
C LEU A 78 -3.33 9.87 -7.06
N ALA A 79 -2.92 9.61 -5.83
CA ALA A 79 -3.76 9.75 -4.65
C ALA A 79 -3.24 10.87 -3.76
N LYS A 80 -4.16 11.57 -3.08
CA LYS A 80 -3.80 12.58 -2.09
C LYS A 80 -3.35 11.90 -0.80
N HIS A 81 -2.25 12.39 -0.19
CA HIS A 81 -1.69 11.81 1.02
C HIS A 81 -2.04 12.64 2.25
N GLN A 82 -2.99 12.17 3.06
CA GLN A 82 -3.46 12.87 4.26
C GLN A 82 -3.30 12.05 5.55
N SER A 83 -3.26 10.72 5.44
CA SER A 83 -3.18 9.82 6.59
C SER A 83 -2.42 8.53 6.26
N LEU A 84 -2.35 7.60 7.19
CA LEU A 84 -1.94 6.22 6.92
C LEU A 84 -3.10 5.41 6.31
N LEU A 85 -4.34 5.84 6.57
CA LEU A 85 -5.53 5.06 6.25
C LEU A 85 -5.71 4.83 4.74
N GLU A 86 -5.50 5.87 3.91
CA GLU A 86 -5.64 5.72 2.45
C GLU A 86 -4.60 4.76 1.87
N THR A 87 -3.39 4.72 2.44
CA THR A 87 -2.34 3.78 2.01
C THR A 87 -2.76 2.32 2.21
N LEU A 88 -3.51 2.04 3.29
CA LEU A 88 -4.01 0.70 3.61
C LEU A 88 -5.34 0.41 2.91
N LEU A 89 -6.17 1.45 2.70
CA LEU A 89 -7.52 1.30 2.15
C LEU A 89 -7.51 1.13 0.63
N LEU A 90 -6.76 1.95 -0.10
CA LEU A 90 -6.76 1.93 -1.57
C LEU A 90 -6.48 0.55 -2.18
N PRO A 91 -5.52 -0.26 -1.65
CA PRO A 91 -5.31 -1.62 -2.14
C PRO A 91 -6.51 -2.55 -1.97
N THR A 92 -7.39 -2.25 -1.02
CA THR A 92 -8.59 -3.08 -0.76
C THR A 92 -9.76 -2.73 -1.69
N LEU A 93 -9.71 -1.56 -2.33
CA LEU A 93 -10.77 -1.00 -3.18
C LEU A 93 -10.46 -1.17 -4.67
N VAL A 94 -9.20 -1.06 -5.05
CA VAL A 94 -8.79 -1.15 -6.46
C VAL A 94 -8.69 -2.63 -6.87
N PRO A 95 -9.38 -3.06 -7.94
CA PRO A 95 -9.43 -4.47 -8.35
C PRO A 95 -8.20 -4.90 -9.18
N HIS A 96 -7.07 -4.22 -9.01
CA HIS A 96 -5.82 -4.48 -9.72
C HIS A 96 -4.64 -4.52 -8.76
N PRO A 97 -3.58 -5.29 -9.05
CA PRO A 97 -2.32 -5.21 -8.30
C PRO A 97 -1.75 -3.80 -8.36
N LEU A 98 -1.34 -3.27 -7.21
CA LEU A 98 -0.77 -1.93 -7.08
C LEU A 98 0.69 -1.99 -6.65
N ALA A 99 1.56 -1.29 -7.38
CA ALA A 99 2.94 -1.02 -6.98
C ALA A 99 3.01 0.35 -6.31
N PHE A 100 3.36 0.39 -5.04
CA PHE A 100 3.56 1.64 -4.31
C PHE A 100 4.93 2.22 -4.58
N VAL A 101 4.99 3.55 -4.72
CA VAL A 101 6.24 4.31 -4.65
C VAL A 101 6.47 4.71 -3.19
N PHE A 102 7.53 4.18 -2.57
CA PHE A 102 7.80 4.39 -1.14
C PHE A 102 9.29 4.57 -0.83
N LYS A 103 9.59 5.02 0.38
CA LYS A 103 10.97 5.22 0.86
C LYS A 103 11.67 3.88 1.10
N ARG A 104 12.89 3.74 0.59
CA ARG A 104 13.71 2.53 0.75
C ARG A 104 13.94 2.16 2.22
N GLU A 105 13.99 3.11 3.13
CA GLU A 105 14.20 2.89 4.56
C GLU A 105 13.10 2.03 5.19
N LEU A 106 11.87 2.07 4.63
CA LEU A 106 10.77 1.23 5.10
C LEU A 106 11.04 -0.28 4.94
N LEU A 107 11.95 -0.67 4.05
CA LEU A 107 12.39 -2.06 3.91
C LEU A 107 13.11 -2.61 5.13
N ARG A 108 13.60 -1.72 6.03
CA ARG A 108 14.28 -2.11 7.28
C ARG A 108 13.31 -2.47 8.40
N ILE A 109 12.01 -2.15 8.26
CA ILE A 109 11.00 -2.47 9.27
C ILE A 109 10.75 -3.99 9.25
N PRO A 110 10.98 -4.70 10.37
CA PRO A 110 10.77 -6.14 10.44
C PRO A 110 9.34 -6.53 10.00
N PHE A 111 9.21 -7.67 9.40
CA PHE A 111 7.97 -8.24 8.83
C PHE A 111 7.32 -7.35 7.76
N PHE A 112 7.06 -6.08 8.02
CA PHE A 112 6.47 -5.16 7.04
C PHE A 112 7.42 -4.92 5.85
N GLY A 113 8.62 -4.43 6.12
CA GLY A 113 9.61 -4.14 5.08
C GLY A 113 10.05 -5.38 4.32
N TRP A 114 10.23 -6.49 5.05
CA TRP A 114 10.58 -7.79 4.45
C TRP A 114 9.47 -8.31 3.53
N SER A 115 8.20 -8.12 3.91
CA SER A 115 7.04 -8.43 3.07
C SER A 115 7.00 -7.53 1.83
N MET A 116 7.19 -6.22 2.00
CA MET A 116 7.24 -5.27 0.89
C MET A 116 8.35 -5.60 -0.13
N ALA A 117 9.50 -6.10 0.35
CA ALA A 117 10.59 -6.53 -0.52
C ALA A 117 10.27 -7.75 -1.40
N ARG A 118 9.21 -8.51 -1.07
CA ARG A 118 8.74 -9.66 -1.85
C ARG A 118 7.66 -9.30 -2.88
N LEU A 119 7.12 -8.10 -2.79
CA LEU A 119 6.10 -7.58 -3.70
C LEU A 119 6.74 -6.70 -4.78
N ASP A 120 6.06 -6.58 -5.91
CA ASP A 120 6.48 -5.72 -7.02
C ASP A 120 6.22 -4.25 -6.66
N MET A 121 7.18 -3.62 -5.99
CA MET A 121 7.10 -2.24 -5.48
C MET A 121 8.21 -1.36 -6.03
N ILE A 122 8.02 -0.05 -6.02
CA ILE A 122 9.00 0.95 -6.41
C ILE A 122 9.54 1.63 -5.15
N HIS A 123 10.78 1.37 -4.79
CA HIS A 123 11.43 2.05 -3.66
C HIS A 123 12.40 3.10 -4.15
N ILE A 124 12.40 4.27 -3.49
CA ILE A 124 13.21 5.43 -3.85
C ILE A 124 14.13 5.85 -2.70
N GLN A 125 15.31 6.35 -3.06
CA GLN A 125 16.21 7.08 -2.16
C GLN A 125 16.02 8.58 -2.44
N ARG A 126 15.68 9.37 -1.40
CA ARG A 126 15.35 10.80 -1.59
C ARG A 126 16.57 11.73 -1.67
N GLU A 127 17.76 11.20 -1.52
CA GLU A 127 19.02 11.96 -1.56
C GLU A 127 19.25 12.66 -2.90
N SER A 128 18.75 12.08 -3.99
CA SER A 128 18.80 12.69 -5.33
C SER A 128 17.45 12.63 -6.02
N ARG A 129 16.81 13.79 -6.20
CA ARG A 129 15.52 13.91 -6.92
C ARG A 129 15.59 13.34 -8.34
N ALA A 130 16.67 13.66 -9.07
CA ALA A 130 16.84 13.20 -10.46
C ALA A 130 16.98 11.68 -10.54
N ALA A 131 17.80 11.07 -9.66
CA ALA A 131 17.97 9.62 -9.62
C ALA A 131 16.67 8.92 -9.20
N SER A 132 15.95 9.46 -8.19
CA SER A 132 14.65 8.93 -7.76
C SER A 132 13.62 8.97 -8.88
N LEU A 133 13.53 10.07 -9.62
CA LEU A 133 12.61 10.20 -10.75
C LEU A 133 12.95 9.20 -11.86
N LYS A 134 14.23 9.07 -12.23
CA LYS A 134 14.67 8.09 -13.22
C LYS A 134 14.31 6.66 -12.81
N GLN A 135 14.47 6.33 -11.52
CA GLN A 135 14.15 5.03 -10.97
C GLN A 135 12.64 4.76 -11.01
N VAL A 136 11.80 5.73 -10.60
CA VAL A 136 10.34 5.63 -10.66
C VAL A 136 9.87 5.43 -12.10
N VAL A 137 10.39 6.20 -13.05
CA VAL A 137 10.02 6.09 -14.48
C VAL A 137 10.43 4.73 -15.04
N SER A 138 11.67 4.28 -14.79
CA SER A 138 12.17 3.01 -15.31
C SER A 138 11.39 1.81 -14.74
N GLN A 139 11.27 1.73 -13.42
CA GLN A 139 10.55 0.63 -12.76
C GLN A 139 9.05 0.70 -13.03
N GLY A 140 8.46 1.91 -13.02
CA GLY A 140 7.04 2.12 -13.32
C GLY A 140 6.66 1.65 -14.71
N LYS A 141 7.44 2.01 -15.75
CA LYS A 141 7.23 1.52 -17.12
C LYS A 141 7.22 -0.02 -17.19
N LYS A 142 8.17 -0.68 -16.51
CA LYS A 142 8.23 -2.14 -16.47
C LYS A 142 6.99 -2.75 -15.82
N LEU A 143 6.54 -2.21 -14.68
CA LEU A 143 5.40 -2.72 -13.95
C LEU A 143 4.08 -2.49 -14.70
N LEU A 144 3.90 -1.30 -15.29
CA LEU A 144 2.75 -0.99 -16.13
C LEU A 144 2.66 -1.94 -17.34
N ALA A 145 3.79 -2.22 -18.01
CA ALA A 145 3.84 -3.18 -19.12
C ALA A 145 3.49 -4.62 -18.69
N GLN A 146 3.58 -4.93 -17.39
CA GLN A 146 3.21 -6.22 -16.80
C GLN A 146 1.77 -6.27 -16.26
N GLY A 147 0.99 -5.20 -16.46
CA GLY A 147 -0.38 -5.08 -15.96
C GLY A 147 -0.50 -4.67 -14.49
N THR A 148 0.61 -4.34 -13.81
CA THR A 148 0.60 -3.83 -12.44
C THR A 148 0.40 -2.32 -12.45
N TRP A 149 -0.63 -1.83 -11.76
CA TRP A 149 -0.88 -0.41 -11.64
C TRP A 149 0.13 0.23 -10.68
N VAL A 150 0.49 1.48 -10.94
CA VAL A 150 1.41 2.23 -10.07
C VAL A 150 0.61 3.23 -9.26
N ILE A 151 0.78 3.21 -7.93
CA ILE A 151 0.19 4.21 -7.05
C ILE A 151 1.28 5.09 -6.45
N MET A 152 1.06 6.39 -6.47
CA MET A 152 1.94 7.37 -5.84
C MET A 152 1.16 8.52 -5.22
N PHE A 153 1.81 9.13 -4.23
CA PHE A 153 1.34 10.33 -3.56
C PHE A 153 2.23 11.50 -3.99
N PRO A 154 1.74 12.39 -4.89
CA PRO A 154 2.58 13.44 -5.49
C PRO A 154 3.18 14.40 -4.48
N GLU A 155 2.51 14.62 -3.34
CA GLU A 155 3.00 15.50 -2.28
C GLU A 155 4.29 14.95 -1.61
N GLY A 156 4.52 13.64 -1.69
CA GLY A 156 5.67 12.97 -1.10
C GLY A 156 5.71 12.99 0.45
N THR A 157 4.75 13.66 1.08
CA THR A 157 4.54 13.70 2.54
C THR A 157 3.06 13.82 2.83
N ARG A 158 2.66 13.53 4.08
CA ARG A 158 1.27 13.70 4.49
C ARG A 158 0.95 15.19 4.65
N MET A 159 -0.09 15.64 3.95
CA MET A 159 -0.55 17.03 3.98
C MET A 159 -1.78 17.16 4.88
N PRO A 160 -1.89 18.23 5.67
CA PRO A 160 -3.10 18.52 6.43
C PRO A 160 -4.32 18.65 5.52
N ARG A 161 -5.50 18.35 6.07
CA ARG A 161 -6.75 18.49 5.33
C ARG A 161 -6.98 19.94 4.89
N GLY A 162 -7.35 20.12 3.62
CA GLY A 162 -7.61 21.47 3.05
C GLY A 162 -6.39 22.18 2.47
N GLN A 163 -5.18 21.65 2.66
CA GLN A 163 -3.96 22.17 2.00
C GLN A 163 -3.75 21.48 0.64
N LYS A 164 -3.21 22.26 -0.31
CA LYS A 164 -2.81 21.80 -1.65
C LYS A 164 -1.32 21.54 -1.67
#